data_3265219695d4989f5ead73f94e98c550
#
_entry.id   3265219695d4989f5ead73f94e98c550
#
_cell.length_a   1.000
_cell.length_b   1.000
_cell.length_c   1.000
_cell.angle_alpha   90.00
_cell.angle_beta   90.00
_cell.angle_gamma   90.00
#
_symmetry.space_group_name_H-M   'P 1'
#
loop_
_entity.id
_entity.type
_entity.pdbx_description
1 polymer ?
#
loop_
_entity_poly.entity_id
_entity_poly.type
_entity_poly.pdbx_seq_one_letter_code
_entity_poly.pdbx_strand_id
1 'polypeptide(L)'
;MVYTDDIPFLDPSQESLVQVNSKNLIDDGQCYQTVRELRWPDGVQCPSCASHHIIKRGCDATEPARQRYECHNCDQRFDDLTDTIFAGHHQPLKVWSLCLYFMGLNMSNEQIAHELSVNESDVYQMTVQLRAGIVKKSPQ
;
A
#
# COMPACT_ATOMS: atom_id res chain seq x y z
N MET A 1 -1.53 15.88 -35.26
CA MET A 1 -1.97 15.70 -34.90
C MET A 1 -2.60 15.31 -34.40
N VAL A 2 -2.71 15.35 -34.12
CA VAL A 2 -3.36 15.04 -33.62
C VAL A 2 -3.68 14.36 -32.99
N TYR A 3 -3.65 14.16 -32.74
CA TYR A 3 -4.11 13.42 -32.22
C TYR A 3 -4.78 13.34 -31.60
N THR A 4 -4.72 13.78 -31.28
CA THR A 4 -5.32 13.96 -30.57
C THR A 4 -6.43 13.69 -30.33
N ASP A 5 -6.76 13.92 -30.66
CA ASP A 5 -7.94 13.81 -30.69
C ASP A 5 -8.35 12.65 -30.32
N ASP A 6 -7.86 12.15 -30.44
CA ASP A 6 -8.09 11.02 -30.23
C ASP A 6 -8.29 10.61 -28.91
N ILE A 7 -8.12 11.26 -28.15
CA ILE A 7 -8.21 10.93 -26.95
C ILE A 7 -9.24 11.07 -26.41
N PRO A 8 -9.67 11.06 -26.47
CA PRO A 8 -10.49 11.22 -25.98
C PRO A 8 -11.60 11.03 -25.60
N PHE A 9 -12.26 10.99 -25.98
CA PHE A 9 -13.43 10.97 -25.82
C PHE A 9 -13.92 9.66 -25.66
N LEU A 10 -14.15 9.22 -24.49
CA LEU A 10 -14.65 7.93 -24.20
C LEU A 10 -16.17 7.96 -24.19
N ASP A 11 -16.80 6.94 -24.73
CA ASP A 11 -18.22 6.84 -24.55
C ASP A 11 -18.50 6.30 -23.14
N PRO A 12 -19.75 6.34 -22.68
CA PRO A 12 -20.06 5.95 -21.30
C PRO A 12 -19.63 4.54 -20.92
N SER A 13 -19.65 3.61 -21.84
CA SER A 13 -19.25 2.25 -21.51
C SER A 13 -17.75 2.16 -21.25
N GLN A 14 -16.97 3.00 -21.93
CA GLN A 14 -15.54 3.01 -21.70
C GLN A 14 -15.16 3.76 -20.44
N GLU A 15 -15.94 4.75 -20.05
CA GLU A 15 -15.71 5.43 -18.78
C GLU A 15 -15.83 4.48 -17.62
N SER A 16 -16.80 3.58 -17.67
CA SER A 16 -16.97 2.60 -16.63
C SER A 16 -15.75 1.71 -16.50
N LEU A 17 -15.17 1.31 -17.62
CA LEU A 17 -13.98 0.50 -17.61
C LEU A 17 -12.78 1.26 -17.05
N VAL A 18 -12.66 2.52 -17.38
CA VAL A 18 -11.56 3.33 -16.87
C VAL A 18 -11.64 3.44 -15.36
N GLN A 19 -12.84 3.66 -14.81
CA GLN A 19 -13.01 3.78 -13.37
C GLN A 19 -12.66 2.49 -12.65
N VAL A 20 -13.03 1.35 -13.20
CA VAL A 20 -12.72 0.07 -12.59
C VAL A 20 -11.23 -0.21 -12.64
N ASN A 21 -10.59 0.22 -13.72
CA ASN A 21 -9.20 -0.14 -13.97
C ASN A 21 -8.19 0.59 -13.10
N SER A 22 -8.60 1.64 -12.38
CA SER A 22 -7.63 2.38 -11.58
C SER A 22 -6.93 1.46 -10.57
N LYS A 23 -7.66 0.56 -9.93
CA LYS A 23 -7.07 -0.38 -8.98
C LYS A 23 -6.24 -1.45 -9.68
N ASN A 24 -6.56 -1.77 -10.91
CA ASN A 24 -5.84 -2.80 -11.64
C ASN A 24 -4.55 -2.30 -12.27
N LEU A 25 -4.34 -1.00 -12.29
CA LEU A 25 -3.10 -0.43 -12.81
C LEU A 25 -1.96 -0.51 -11.80
N ILE A 26 -2.28 -0.82 -10.54
CA ILE A 26 -1.29 -0.89 -9.48
C ILE A 26 -0.87 -2.35 -9.32
N ASP A 27 0.42 -2.59 -9.39
CA ASP A 27 0.97 -3.92 -9.21
C ASP A 27 1.29 -4.17 -7.73
N ASP A 28 0.76 -5.25 -7.18
CA ASP A 28 0.99 -5.59 -5.78
C ASP A 28 2.48 -5.75 -5.47
N GLY A 29 3.22 -6.37 -6.38
CA GLY A 29 4.66 -6.55 -6.18
C GLY A 29 5.37 -5.24 -6.01
N GLN A 30 5.03 -4.24 -6.83
CA GLN A 30 5.64 -2.93 -6.72
C GLN A 30 5.22 -2.19 -5.46
N CYS A 31 3.97 -2.36 -5.03
CA CYS A 31 3.53 -1.76 -3.77
C CYS A 31 4.36 -2.28 -2.61
N TYR A 32 4.55 -3.59 -2.53
CA TYR A 32 5.33 -4.18 -1.45
C TYR A 32 6.80 -3.80 -1.55
N GLN A 33 7.34 -3.74 -2.76
CA GLN A 33 8.71 -3.30 -2.93
C GLN A 33 8.90 -1.87 -2.47
N THR A 34 7.96 -0.99 -2.78
CA THR A 34 8.05 0.40 -2.34
C THR A 34 8.03 0.49 -0.81
N VAL A 35 7.15 -0.28 -0.16
CA VAL A 35 7.12 -0.31 1.30
C VAL A 35 8.46 -0.78 1.87
N ARG A 36 9.05 -1.82 1.28
CA ARG A 36 10.35 -2.32 1.74
C ARG A 36 11.44 -1.26 1.62
N GLU A 37 11.44 -0.54 0.50
CA GLU A 37 12.46 0.51 0.29
C GLU A 37 12.28 1.67 1.25
N LEU A 38 11.04 2.02 1.55
CA LEU A 38 10.77 3.09 2.50
C LEU A 38 11.11 2.69 3.92
N ARG A 39 10.83 1.44 4.31
CA ARG A 39 11.10 0.98 5.67
C ARG A 39 12.57 0.66 5.88
N TRP A 40 13.19 0.07 4.90
CA TRP A 40 14.54 -0.48 5.07
C TRP A 40 15.42 -0.06 3.91
N PRO A 41 15.77 1.23 3.82
CA PRO A 41 16.59 1.70 2.70
C PRO A 41 17.97 1.03 2.65
N ASP A 42 18.46 0.53 3.78
CA ASP A 42 19.75 -0.14 3.83
C ASP A 42 19.63 -1.65 3.94
N GLY A 43 18.46 -2.20 3.65
CA GLY A 43 18.22 -3.63 3.74
C GLY A 43 17.35 -3.98 4.92
N VAL A 44 16.69 -5.14 4.82
CA VAL A 44 15.72 -5.57 5.81
C VAL A 44 16.37 -5.68 7.19
N GLN A 45 15.69 -5.18 8.20
CA GLN A 45 16.22 -5.08 9.55
C GLN A 45 15.16 -5.54 10.53
N CYS A 46 15.54 -6.31 11.54
CA CYS A 46 14.60 -6.82 12.53
C CYS A 46 13.97 -5.68 13.31
N PRO A 47 12.63 -5.64 13.41
CA PRO A 47 11.98 -4.57 14.17
C PRO A 47 12.22 -4.65 15.67
N SER A 48 12.65 -5.81 16.19
CA SER A 48 12.87 -5.97 17.62
C SER A 48 14.29 -5.70 18.04
N CYS A 49 15.28 -6.22 17.30
CA CYS A 49 16.68 -6.11 17.73
C CYS A 49 17.58 -5.38 16.74
N ALA A 50 17.02 -4.90 15.65
CA ALA A 50 17.73 -4.11 14.64
C ALA A 50 18.82 -4.86 13.90
N SER A 51 18.85 -6.19 13.99
CA SER A 51 19.85 -7.00 13.27
C SER A 51 19.55 -7.02 11.78
N HIS A 52 20.58 -7.09 10.96
CA HIS A 52 20.45 -7.30 9.52
C HIS A 52 20.60 -8.77 9.12
N HIS A 53 20.78 -9.68 10.09
CA HIS A 53 20.85 -11.10 9.83
C HIS A 53 19.44 -11.66 9.68
N ILE A 54 18.86 -11.46 8.50
CA ILE A 54 17.46 -11.78 8.26
C ILE A 54 17.37 -12.93 7.25
N ILE A 55 16.52 -13.90 7.55
CA ILE A 55 16.27 -15.04 6.67
C ILE A 55 14.87 -14.88 6.09
N LYS A 56 14.74 -15.09 4.78
CA LYS A 56 13.42 -15.08 4.16
C LYS A 56 12.73 -16.42 4.42
N ARG A 57 11.48 -16.36 4.86
CA ARG A 57 10.70 -17.54 5.21
C ARG A 57 9.46 -17.70 4.34
N GLY A 58 9.59 -17.42 3.05
CA GLY A 58 8.49 -17.59 2.11
C GLY A 58 7.56 -16.41 2.09
N CYS A 59 6.44 -16.58 1.42
CA CYS A 59 5.49 -15.50 1.21
C CYS A 59 4.18 -15.82 1.90
N ASP A 60 3.37 -14.77 2.10
CA ASP A 60 2.05 -14.94 2.69
C ASP A 60 1.15 -15.72 1.74
N ALA A 61 0.34 -16.63 2.29
CA ALA A 61 -0.51 -17.48 1.47
C ALA A 61 -1.59 -16.71 0.72
N THR A 62 -2.12 -15.65 1.35
CA THR A 62 -3.19 -14.86 0.73
C THR A 62 -2.68 -13.65 -0.02
N GLU A 63 -1.43 -13.22 0.28
CA GLU A 63 -0.83 -12.07 -0.39
C GLU A 63 0.59 -12.48 -0.83
N PRO A 64 0.72 -13.12 -1.99
CA PRO A 64 2.02 -13.67 -2.38
C PRO A 64 3.14 -12.65 -2.52
N ALA A 65 2.80 -11.38 -2.71
CA ALA A 65 3.81 -10.32 -2.79
C ALA A 65 4.37 -9.93 -1.44
N ARG A 66 3.72 -10.36 -0.34
CA ARG A 66 4.17 -10.07 1.01
C ARG A 66 5.18 -11.11 1.44
N GLN A 67 6.40 -10.65 1.74
CA GLN A 67 7.49 -11.53 2.13
C GLN A 67 7.52 -11.68 3.65
N ARG A 68 7.73 -12.90 4.12
CA ARG A 68 7.93 -13.20 5.53
C ARG A 68 9.40 -13.36 5.83
N TYR A 69 9.78 -13.00 7.05
CA TYR A 69 11.17 -13.01 7.49
C TYR A 69 11.30 -13.60 8.88
N GLU A 70 12.52 -14.00 9.19
CA GLU A 70 12.88 -14.42 10.54
C GLU A 70 14.24 -13.84 10.87
N CYS A 71 14.38 -13.25 12.06
CA CYS A 71 15.66 -12.74 12.51
C CYS A 71 16.51 -13.88 13.02
N HIS A 72 17.74 -14.00 12.51
CA HIS A 72 18.64 -15.04 12.94
C HIS A 72 19.13 -14.82 14.37
N ASN A 73 19.18 -13.56 14.80
CA ASN A 73 19.71 -13.21 16.13
C ASN A 73 18.71 -13.43 17.25
N CYS A 74 17.48 -12.97 17.09
CA CYS A 74 16.49 -13.02 18.18
C CYS A 74 15.31 -13.92 17.87
N ASP A 75 15.30 -14.58 16.71
CA ASP A 75 14.27 -15.52 16.28
C ASP A 75 12.89 -14.88 16.10
N GLN A 76 12.81 -13.56 16.09
CA GLN A 76 11.56 -12.87 15.86
C GLN A 76 11.11 -13.07 14.41
N ARG A 77 9.85 -13.42 14.24
CA ARG A 77 9.24 -13.53 12.91
C ARG A 77 8.46 -12.26 12.61
N PHE A 78 8.57 -11.80 11.39
CA PHE A 78 7.90 -10.60 10.95
C PHE A 78 7.72 -10.64 9.44
N ASP A 79 6.99 -9.67 8.91
CA ASP A 79 6.82 -9.59 7.46
C ASP A 79 6.93 -8.13 7.03
N ASP A 80 6.69 -7.88 5.73
CA ASP A 80 6.80 -6.55 5.15
C ASP A 80 5.97 -5.50 5.87
N LEU A 81 4.84 -5.90 6.47
CA LEU A 81 3.89 -4.96 7.05
C LEU A 81 3.89 -4.90 8.57
N THR A 82 4.69 -5.74 9.22
CA THR A 82 4.76 -5.75 10.68
C THR A 82 5.14 -4.36 11.20
N ASP A 83 4.40 -3.87 12.19
CA ASP A 83 4.59 -2.55 12.80
C ASP A 83 4.31 -1.39 11.85
N THR A 84 3.59 -1.63 10.76
CA THR A 84 3.08 -0.55 9.93
C THR A 84 1.59 -0.38 10.17
N ILE A 85 1.06 0.74 9.69
CA ILE A 85 -0.38 0.99 9.78
C ILE A 85 -1.19 0.01 8.93
N PHE A 86 -0.55 -0.68 8.00
CA PHE A 86 -1.24 -1.62 7.11
C PHE A 86 -1.49 -2.97 7.76
N ALA A 87 -0.77 -3.28 8.83
CA ALA A 87 -0.93 -4.56 9.52
C ALA A 87 -2.28 -4.61 10.23
N GLY A 88 -2.97 -5.74 10.10
CA GLY A 88 -4.25 -5.92 10.78
C GLY A 88 -5.44 -5.27 10.09
N HIS A 89 -5.24 -4.61 8.99
CA HIS A 89 -6.34 -4.01 8.23
C HIS A 89 -6.77 -4.94 7.11
N HIS A 90 -8.05 -4.86 6.77
CA HIS A 90 -8.60 -5.71 5.72
C HIS A 90 -8.44 -5.12 4.32
N GLN A 91 -8.04 -3.85 4.21
CA GLN A 91 -7.86 -3.22 2.90
C GLN A 91 -6.52 -3.64 2.30
N PRO A 92 -6.51 -4.03 1.02
CA PRO A 92 -5.25 -4.39 0.36
C PRO A 92 -4.26 -3.23 0.32
N LEU A 93 -2.98 -3.56 0.27
CA LEU A 93 -1.94 -2.53 0.24
C LEU A 93 -2.10 -1.59 -0.95
N LYS A 94 -2.55 -2.10 -2.11
CA LYS A 94 -2.72 -1.22 -3.25
C LYS A 94 -3.83 -0.20 -3.04
N VAL A 95 -4.85 -0.52 -2.25
CA VAL A 95 -5.89 0.46 -1.93
C VAL A 95 -5.31 1.56 -1.04
N TRP A 96 -4.46 1.20 -0.08
CA TRP A 96 -3.75 2.18 0.73
C TRP A 96 -2.86 3.07 -0.14
N SER A 97 -2.16 2.47 -1.10
CA SER A 97 -1.26 3.22 -1.99
C SER A 97 -2.03 4.23 -2.84
N LEU A 98 -3.17 3.81 -3.37
CA LEU A 98 -4.01 4.71 -4.15
C LEU A 98 -4.61 5.81 -3.28
N CYS A 99 -5.00 5.47 -2.05
CA CYS A 99 -5.51 6.47 -1.12
C CYS A 99 -4.47 7.57 -0.90
N LEU A 100 -3.23 7.18 -0.67
CA LEU A 100 -2.14 8.13 -0.48
C LEU A 100 -1.94 9.00 -1.73
N TYR A 101 -1.98 8.37 -2.89
CA TYR A 101 -1.82 9.09 -4.15
C TYR A 101 -2.92 10.14 -4.33
N PHE A 102 -4.17 9.76 -4.06
CA PHE A 102 -5.28 10.67 -4.20
C PHE A 102 -5.25 11.80 -3.16
N MET A 103 -4.72 11.52 -1.97
CA MET A 103 -4.47 12.57 -0.99
C MET A 103 -3.49 13.61 -1.54
N GLY A 104 -2.46 13.15 -2.23
CA GLY A 104 -1.50 14.04 -2.88
C GLY A 104 -2.12 14.90 -3.96
N LEU A 105 -3.24 14.45 -4.54
CA LEU A 105 -3.98 15.23 -5.53
C LEU A 105 -5.02 16.12 -4.89
N ASN A 106 -5.06 16.20 -3.56
CA ASN A 106 -6.01 17.03 -2.80
C ASN A 106 -7.46 16.64 -3.01
N MET A 107 -7.71 15.36 -3.25
CA MET A 107 -9.08 14.87 -3.35
C MET A 107 -9.70 14.80 -1.96
N SER A 108 -11.01 15.05 -1.88
CA SER A 108 -11.73 14.92 -0.63
C SER A 108 -11.91 13.44 -0.27
N ASN A 109 -12.20 13.17 1.01
CA ASN A 109 -12.45 11.81 1.45
C ASN A 109 -13.63 11.20 0.69
N GLU A 110 -14.65 11.99 0.40
CA GLU A 110 -15.78 11.52 -0.37
C GLU A 110 -15.38 11.10 -1.78
N GLN A 111 -14.54 11.90 -2.43
CA GLN A 111 -14.06 11.59 -3.77
C GLN A 111 -13.19 10.33 -3.77
N ILE A 112 -12.31 10.21 -2.77
CA ILE A 112 -11.44 9.04 -2.66
C ILE A 112 -12.29 7.78 -2.44
N ALA A 113 -13.27 7.87 -1.55
CA ALA A 113 -14.14 6.73 -1.26
C ALA A 113 -14.87 6.28 -2.51
N HIS A 114 -15.37 7.23 -3.29
CA HIS A 114 -16.05 6.90 -4.53
C HIS A 114 -15.10 6.22 -5.51
N GLU A 115 -13.91 6.77 -5.66
CA GLU A 115 -12.93 6.25 -6.63
C GLU A 115 -12.45 4.85 -6.25
N LEU A 116 -12.27 4.59 -4.98
CA LEU A 116 -11.76 3.30 -4.50
C LEU A 116 -12.87 2.30 -4.22
N SER A 117 -14.13 2.70 -4.29
CA SER A 117 -15.28 1.87 -3.92
C SER A 117 -15.17 1.38 -2.48
N VAL A 118 -14.74 2.27 -1.61
CA VAL A 118 -14.60 2.03 -0.18
C VAL A 118 -15.52 3.01 0.53
N ASN A 119 -16.04 2.66 1.70
CA ASN A 119 -16.93 3.61 2.35
C ASN A 119 -16.13 4.78 2.95
N GLU A 120 -16.81 5.90 3.13
CA GLU A 120 -16.13 7.13 3.49
C GLU A 120 -15.53 7.08 4.88
N SER A 121 -16.15 6.36 5.81
CA SER A 121 -15.58 6.26 7.16
C SER A 121 -14.27 5.50 7.15
N ASP A 122 -14.14 4.48 6.30
CA ASP A 122 -12.88 3.75 6.15
C ASP A 122 -11.81 4.66 5.55
N VAL A 123 -12.19 5.46 4.55
CA VAL A 123 -11.25 6.41 3.95
C VAL A 123 -10.79 7.42 4.99
N TYR A 124 -11.70 7.93 5.82
CA TYR A 124 -11.33 8.85 6.87
C TYR A 124 -10.27 8.24 7.80
N GLN A 125 -10.50 7.00 8.23
CA GLN A 125 -9.53 6.32 9.08
C GLN A 125 -8.18 6.16 8.39
N MET A 126 -8.22 5.77 7.12
CA MET A 126 -7.00 5.57 6.35
C MET A 126 -6.21 6.87 6.19
N THR A 127 -6.90 7.97 5.86
CA THR A 127 -6.19 9.24 5.68
C THR A 127 -5.60 9.75 6.98
N VAL A 128 -6.30 9.56 8.10
CA VAL A 128 -5.75 9.95 9.40
C VAL A 128 -4.48 9.17 9.70
N GLN A 129 -4.49 7.88 9.47
CA GLN A 129 -3.32 7.05 9.75
C GLN A 129 -2.16 7.37 8.80
N LEU A 130 -2.46 7.59 7.52
CA LEU A 130 -1.41 7.93 6.56
C LEU A 130 -0.74 9.25 6.90
N ARG A 131 -1.50 10.22 7.39
CA ARG A 131 -0.92 11.49 7.81
C ARG A 131 -0.01 11.35 9.02
N ALA A 132 -0.31 10.39 9.89
CA ALA A 132 0.51 10.16 11.07
C ALA A 132 1.81 9.42 10.78
N GLY A 133 1.90 8.79 9.60
CA GLY A 133 3.11 8.07 9.21
C GLY A 133 2.87 6.58 9.06
N ILE A 134 3.64 5.98 8.17
CA ILE A 134 3.42 4.58 7.80
C ILE A 134 3.87 3.62 8.90
N VAL A 135 5.01 3.90 9.51
CA VAL A 135 5.55 3.03 10.56
C VAL A 135 5.03 3.51 11.90
N LYS A 136 4.42 2.59 12.67
CA LYS A 136 3.92 2.95 13.99
C LYS A 136 5.08 3.21 14.92
N LYS A 137 4.97 4.32 15.66
CA LYS A 137 5.98 4.64 16.65
C LYS A 137 5.75 3.81 17.89
N SER A 138 6.82 3.23 18.40
CA SER A 138 6.72 2.51 19.67
C SER A 138 6.53 3.51 20.80
N PRO A 139 5.70 3.16 21.78
CA PRO A 139 5.62 4.00 22.97
C PRO A 139 6.95 3.98 23.70
N GLN A 140 7.32 5.09 24.21
CA GLN A 140 8.59 5.21 24.92
C GLN A 140 8.36 5.01 26.42
#